data_63f4168dabbb02c9fd681bdf0e5b5465
#
_entry.id   63f4168dabbb02c9fd681bdf0e5b5465
#
_cell.length_a   1.000
_cell.length_b   1.000
_cell.length_c   1.000
_cell.angle_alpha   90.00
_cell.angle_beta   90.00
_cell.angle_gamma   90.00
#
_symmetry.space_group_name_H-M   'P 1'
#
loop_
_entity.id
_entity.type
_entity.pdbx_description
1 polymer ?
#
loop_
_entity_poly.entity_id
_entity_poly.type
_entity_poly.pdbx_seq_one_letter_code
_entity_poly.pdbx_strand_id
1 'polypeptide(L)'
;MSASDSSDAILPAGTQAPDFSLNATPDQALALHELRGRPVVLVFYPADWSPVCGDELALFNAALPLIAKSRATVLGISVDSVWCHQAFIADRKLGFELLSDFEPKGAVARRYGAYDAEHGYCKRALFVIDAQGTIAWSYLSPTAINPGVDGVLDALDALPRG
;
A
#
# COMPACT_ATOMS: atom_id res chain seq x y z
N MET A 1 4.22 -23.58 17.39
CA MET A 1 4.43 -23.19 16.99
C MET A 1 4.68 -22.08 16.69
N SER A 2 5.01 -21.77 16.47
CA SER A 2 5.41 -20.55 16.20
C SER A 2 5.03 -19.95 14.94
N ALA A 3 4.07 -20.47 14.31
CA ALA A 3 3.49 -19.91 13.12
C ALA A 3 3.00 -18.49 13.41
N SER A 4 2.67 -18.20 14.63
CA SER A 4 2.25 -16.87 15.02
C SER A 4 3.34 -15.83 14.83
N ASP A 5 4.61 -16.22 14.97
CA ASP A 5 5.69 -15.24 14.86
C ASP A 5 5.83 -14.70 13.47
N SER A 6 5.71 -15.57 12.47
CA SER A 6 5.83 -15.13 11.08
C SER A 6 4.68 -14.27 10.64
N SER A 7 3.50 -14.42 11.28
CA SER A 7 2.33 -13.65 10.90
C SER A 7 2.36 -12.23 11.44
N ASP A 8 3.23 -11.95 12.42
CA ASP A 8 3.28 -10.63 13.03
C ASP A 8 4.19 -9.66 12.29
N ALA A 9 5.04 -10.15 11.40
CA ALA A 9 6.00 -9.31 10.69
C ALA A 9 5.57 -9.09 9.26
N ILE A 10 5.75 -7.86 8.77
CA ILE A 10 5.57 -7.59 7.35
C ILE A 10 6.77 -8.12 6.58
N LEU A 11 6.61 -8.32 5.28
CA LEU A 11 7.69 -8.80 4.43
C LEU A 11 8.86 -7.81 4.42
N PRO A 12 10.09 -8.31 4.54
CA PRO A 12 11.26 -7.42 4.59
C PRO A 12 11.78 -7.05 3.21
N ALA A 13 12.66 -6.06 3.19
CA ALA A 13 13.42 -5.72 1.99
C ALA A 13 14.18 -6.95 1.49
N GLY A 14 14.31 -7.07 0.19
CA GLY A 14 14.94 -8.21 -0.46
C GLY A 14 13.99 -9.33 -0.85
N THR A 15 12.74 -9.27 -0.37
CA THR A 15 11.73 -10.27 -0.71
C THR A 15 11.09 -9.90 -2.04
N GLN A 16 10.83 -10.89 -2.88
CA GLN A 16 10.03 -10.64 -4.07
C GLN A 16 8.61 -10.31 -3.67
N ALA A 17 8.10 -9.17 -4.15
CA ALA A 17 6.75 -8.74 -3.80
C ALA A 17 5.73 -9.72 -4.37
N PRO A 18 4.84 -10.30 -3.55
CA PRO A 18 3.79 -11.17 -4.06
C PRO A 18 2.92 -10.44 -5.07
N ASP A 19 2.66 -11.08 -6.21
CA ASP A 19 1.77 -10.51 -7.20
C ASP A 19 0.33 -10.56 -6.70
N PHE A 20 -0.49 -9.67 -7.24
CA PHE A 20 -1.91 -9.64 -6.89
C PHE A 20 -2.68 -8.98 -8.02
N SER A 21 -4.00 -9.16 -7.99
CA SER A 21 -4.90 -8.44 -8.87
C SER A 21 -6.09 -8.01 -8.01
N LEU A 22 -6.29 -6.71 -7.89
CA LEU A 22 -7.37 -6.16 -7.06
C LEU A 22 -8.13 -5.12 -7.84
N ASN A 23 -9.42 -4.98 -7.54
CA ASN A 23 -10.25 -4.00 -8.22
C ASN A 23 -9.97 -2.60 -7.71
N ALA A 24 -9.79 -1.67 -8.65
CA ALA A 24 -9.74 -0.24 -8.39
C ALA A 24 -11.12 0.38 -8.57
N THR A 25 -11.90 -0.16 -9.50
CA THR A 25 -13.28 0.24 -9.75
C THR A 25 -14.13 -1.02 -9.86
N PRO A 26 -15.46 -0.90 -9.92
CA PRO A 26 -16.30 -2.11 -10.02
C PRO A 26 -16.00 -3.00 -11.22
N ASP A 27 -15.48 -2.43 -12.30
CA ASP A 27 -15.23 -3.17 -13.53
C ASP A 27 -13.76 -3.16 -13.97
N GLN A 28 -12.85 -2.64 -13.17
CA GLN A 28 -11.43 -2.58 -13.53
C GLN A 28 -10.56 -3.10 -12.40
N ALA A 29 -9.75 -4.10 -12.72
CA ALA A 29 -8.76 -4.65 -11.80
C ALA A 29 -7.36 -4.19 -12.22
N LEU A 30 -6.47 -4.08 -11.24
CA LEU A 30 -5.09 -3.74 -11.48
C LEU A 30 -4.21 -4.85 -10.90
N ALA A 31 -3.30 -5.38 -11.71
CA ALA A 31 -2.36 -6.41 -11.27
C ALA A 31 -0.99 -5.77 -11.06
N LEU A 32 -0.32 -6.17 -9.98
CA LEU A 32 0.98 -5.60 -9.65
C LEU A 32 1.99 -5.81 -10.79
N HIS A 33 1.99 -7.00 -11.40
CA HIS A 33 2.97 -7.27 -12.47
C HIS A 33 2.83 -6.34 -13.67
N GLU A 34 1.67 -5.73 -13.86
CA GLU A 34 1.46 -4.78 -14.96
C GLU A 34 2.26 -3.50 -14.77
N LEU A 35 2.75 -3.26 -13.55
CA LEU A 35 3.50 -2.06 -13.22
C LEU A 35 5.00 -2.28 -13.23
N ARG A 36 5.47 -3.46 -13.63
CA ARG A 36 6.91 -3.73 -13.75
C ARG A 36 7.57 -2.73 -14.66
N GLY A 37 8.81 -2.38 -14.35
CA GLY A 37 9.56 -1.37 -15.08
C GLY A 37 9.60 -0.03 -14.38
N ARG A 38 8.82 0.14 -13.33
CA ARG A 38 8.80 1.36 -12.52
C ARG A 38 8.62 0.98 -11.06
N PRO A 39 9.09 1.82 -10.12
CA PRO A 39 8.85 1.56 -8.71
C PRO A 39 7.37 1.67 -8.38
N VAL A 40 6.95 0.94 -7.35
CA VAL A 40 5.58 0.98 -6.84
C VAL A 40 5.63 1.20 -5.34
N VAL A 41 4.79 2.12 -4.85
CA VAL A 41 4.62 2.36 -3.42
C VAL A 41 3.28 1.77 -3.02
N LEU A 42 3.29 0.79 -2.11
CA LEU A 42 2.06 0.24 -1.57
C LEU A 42 1.81 0.82 -0.20
N VAL A 43 0.61 1.35 0.01
CA VAL A 43 0.19 1.93 1.28
C VAL A 43 -0.96 1.09 1.80
N PHE A 44 -0.66 0.15 2.71
CA PHE A 44 -1.71 -0.61 3.40
C PHE A 44 -2.20 0.23 4.58
N TYR A 45 -3.52 0.32 4.75
CA TYR A 45 -4.09 1.12 5.83
C TYR A 45 -5.40 0.49 6.32
N PRO A 46 -5.81 0.77 7.56
CA PRO A 46 -6.97 0.09 8.15
C PRO A 46 -8.30 0.35 7.44
N ALA A 47 -8.65 1.60 7.16
CA ALA A 47 -9.99 1.87 6.65
C ALA A 47 -10.10 3.26 6.06
N ASP A 48 -10.88 3.38 4.97
CA ASP A 48 -11.29 4.69 4.46
C ASP A 48 -12.04 5.43 5.57
N TRP A 49 -11.98 6.75 5.53
CA TRP A 49 -12.68 7.65 6.44
C TRP A 49 -12.14 7.68 7.86
N SER A 50 -11.21 6.81 8.24
CA SER A 50 -10.52 6.90 9.52
C SER A 50 -9.69 8.19 9.53
N PRO A 51 -9.69 8.97 10.65
CA PRO A 51 -8.95 10.23 10.68
C PRO A 51 -7.45 10.07 10.40
N VAL A 52 -6.81 9.07 11.00
CA VAL A 52 -5.37 8.85 10.79
C VAL A 52 -5.10 8.42 9.36
N CYS A 53 -5.94 7.52 8.82
CA CYS A 53 -5.78 7.08 7.43
C CYS A 53 -5.99 8.25 6.46
N GLY A 54 -7.00 9.08 6.72
CA GLY A 54 -7.24 10.25 5.89
C GLY A 54 -6.06 11.20 5.87
N ASP A 55 -5.45 11.45 7.03
CA ASP A 55 -4.29 12.31 7.11
C ASP A 55 -3.08 11.69 6.40
N GLU A 56 -2.87 10.38 6.56
CA GLU A 56 -1.77 9.69 5.88
C GLU A 56 -1.93 9.77 4.36
N LEU A 57 -3.12 9.45 3.85
CA LEU A 57 -3.35 9.47 2.41
C LEU A 57 -3.29 10.88 1.85
N ALA A 58 -3.69 11.88 2.63
CA ALA A 58 -3.55 13.27 2.23
C ALA A 58 -2.09 13.67 2.06
N LEU A 59 -1.21 13.18 2.94
CA LEU A 59 0.22 13.44 2.79
C LEU A 59 0.79 12.80 1.53
N PHE A 60 0.40 11.56 1.22
CA PHE A 60 0.82 10.92 -0.02
C PHE A 60 0.31 11.70 -1.23
N ASN A 61 -0.92 12.17 -1.16
CA ASN A 61 -1.50 12.95 -2.24
C ASN A 61 -0.71 14.24 -2.47
N ALA A 62 -0.38 14.94 -1.39
CA ALA A 62 0.43 16.16 -1.48
C ALA A 62 1.84 15.88 -1.99
N ALA A 63 2.38 14.70 -1.74
CA ALA A 63 3.73 14.33 -2.14
C ALA A 63 3.81 13.73 -3.55
N LEU A 64 2.69 13.58 -4.26
CA LEU A 64 2.70 12.96 -5.59
C LEU A 64 3.70 13.62 -6.56
N PRO A 65 3.84 14.96 -6.60
CA PRO A 65 4.86 15.52 -7.49
C PRO A 65 6.29 15.08 -7.17
N LEU A 66 6.60 14.88 -5.88
CA LEU A 66 7.91 14.40 -5.47
C LEU A 66 8.08 12.92 -5.82
N ILE A 67 7.04 12.14 -5.60
CA ILE A 67 7.06 10.70 -5.91
C ILE A 67 7.19 10.50 -7.42
N ALA A 68 6.56 11.36 -8.21
CA ALA A 68 6.62 11.27 -9.66
C ALA A 68 8.03 11.45 -10.22
N LYS A 69 8.91 12.13 -9.49
CA LYS A 69 10.30 12.27 -9.92
C LYS A 69 11.02 10.92 -10.01
N SER A 70 10.59 9.94 -9.24
CA SER A 70 11.11 8.57 -9.31
C SER A 70 10.31 7.70 -10.26
N ARG A 71 9.31 8.26 -10.93
CA ARG A 71 8.40 7.54 -11.83
C ARG A 71 7.63 6.43 -11.12
N ALA A 72 7.44 6.58 -9.82
CA ALA A 72 6.77 5.59 -9.01
C ALA A 72 5.25 5.76 -9.06
N THR A 73 4.54 4.64 -8.94
CA THR A 73 3.09 4.61 -8.82
C THR A 73 2.73 4.37 -7.36
N VAL A 74 1.78 5.14 -6.83
CA VAL A 74 1.27 4.95 -5.46
C VAL A 74 -0.05 4.19 -5.54
N LEU A 75 -0.19 3.16 -4.72
CA LEU A 75 -1.43 2.39 -4.61
C LEU A 75 -1.78 2.25 -3.14
N GLY A 76 -2.98 2.67 -2.77
CA GLY A 76 -3.50 2.41 -1.42
C GLY A 76 -4.25 1.09 -1.42
N ILE A 77 -4.17 0.33 -0.34
CA ILE A 77 -4.85 -0.96 -0.21
C ILE A 77 -5.50 -1.06 1.16
N SER A 78 -6.78 -1.33 1.17
CA SER A 78 -7.51 -1.64 2.39
C SER A 78 -8.56 -2.69 2.11
N VAL A 79 -9.28 -3.14 3.14
CA VAL A 79 -10.35 -4.13 2.97
C VAL A 79 -11.69 -3.48 2.64
N ASP A 80 -11.73 -2.17 2.43
CA ASP A 80 -12.95 -1.47 2.05
C ASP A 80 -13.39 -1.87 0.64
N SER A 81 -14.67 -1.72 0.35
CA SER A 81 -15.21 -2.02 -0.97
C SER A 81 -14.81 -0.95 -1.98
N VAL A 82 -14.91 -1.30 -3.28
CA VAL A 82 -14.63 -0.31 -4.34
C VAL A 82 -15.55 0.90 -4.26
N TRP A 83 -16.79 0.69 -3.81
CA TRP A 83 -17.75 1.80 -3.68
C TRP A 83 -17.30 2.78 -2.61
N CYS A 84 -16.83 2.27 -1.46
CA CYS A 84 -16.30 3.09 -0.41
C CYS A 84 -15.06 3.85 -0.89
N HIS A 85 -14.15 3.15 -1.58
CA HIS A 85 -12.94 3.77 -2.13
C HIS A 85 -13.28 4.90 -3.09
N GLN A 86 -14.24 4.70 -3.98
CA GLN A 86 -14.57 5.74 -4.96
C GLN A 86 -15.12 6.99 -4.30
N ALA A 87 -15.97 6.82 -3.29
CA ALA A 87 -16.50 7.96 -2.55
C ALA A 87 -15.37 8.71 -1.82
N PHE A 88 -14.44 7.95 -1.24
CA PHE A 88 -13.33 8.55 -0.49
C PHE A 88 -12.37 9.28 -1.42
N ILE A 89 -12.03 8.68 -2.56
CA ILE A 89 -11.18 9.34 -3.57
C ILE A 89 -11.81 10.65 -4.02
N ALA A 90 -13.10 10.62 -4.31
CA ALA A 90 -13.80 11.82 -4.80
C ALA A 90 -13.83 12.91 -3.74
N ASP A 91 -14.14 12.54 -2.49
CA ASP A 91 -14.22 13.50 -1.40
C ASP A 91 -12.87 14.15 -1.10
N ARG A 92 -11.82 13.35 -1.07
CA ARG A 92 -10.48 13.82 -0.71
C ARG A 92 -9.66 14.22 -1.92
N LYS A 93 -10.18 14.04 -3.13
CA LYS A 93 -9.51 14.40 -4.39
C LYS A 93 -8.15 13.77 -4.48
N LEU A 94 -8.11 12.46 -4.23
CA LEU A 94 -6.86 11.70 -4.29
C LEU A 94 -6.46 11.47 -5.73
N GLY A 95 -5.17 11.67 -6.03
CA GLY A 95 -4.62 11.48 -7.37
C GLY A 95 -3.99 10.11 -7.58
N PHE A 96 -4.32 9.13 -6.76
CA PHE A 96 -3.83 7.77 -6.92
C PHE A 96 -4.95 6.77 -6.61
N GLU A 97 -4.76 5.54 -7.06
CA GLU A 97 -5.80 4.51 -6.94
C GLU A 97 -5.82 3.89 -5.56
N LEU A 98 -7.02 3.54 -5.10
CA LEU A 98 -7.22 2.72 -3.91
C LEU A 98 -7.74 1.36 -4.37
N LEU A 99 -7.08 0.30 -3.95
CA LEU A 99 -7.42 -1.05 -4.35
C LEU A 99 -8.16 -1.78 -3.23
N SER A 100 -9.12 -2.59 -3.61
CA SER A 100 -10.02 -3.22 -2.66
C SER A 100 -9.61 -4.67 -2.39
N ASP A 101 -9.11 -4.93 -1.18
CA ASP A 101 -8.77 -6.27 -0.71
C ASP A 101 -9.96 -6.84 0.08
N PHE A 102 -11.16 -6.72 -0.52
CA PHE A 102 -12.43 -6.94 0.13
C PHE A 102 -12.80 -8.43 0.21
N GLU A 103 -12.61 -9.16 -0.90
CA GLU A 103 -13.03 -10.55 -0.97
C GLU A 103 -12.10 -11.37 -1.85
N PRO A 104 -11.42 -12.39 -1.35
CA PRO A 104 -11.42 -12.81 0.07
C PRO A 104 -10.77 -11.75 0.94
N LYS A 105 -11.43 -11.43 2.03
CA LYS A 105 -11.05 -10.29 2.85
C LYS A 105 -9.60 -10.39 3.33
N GLY A 106 -8.82 -9.38 2.99
CA GLY A 106 -7.44 -9.30 3.43
C GLY A 106 -6.49 -10.31 2.80
N ALA A 107 -6.88 -10.97 1.70
CA ALA A 107 -6.05 -12.02 1.11
C ALA A 107 -4.69 -11.48 0.67
N VAL A 108 -4.64 -10.30 0.06
CA VAL A 108 -3.38 -9.70 -0.37
C VAL A 108 -2.60 -9.20 0.83
N ALA A 109 -3.28 -8.52 1.76
CA ALA A 109 -2.62 -8.04 2.98
C ALA A 109 -1.97 -9.19 3.73
N ARG A 110 -2.61 -10.36 3.80
CA ARG A 110 -2.03 -11.52 4.47
C ARG A 110 -0.73 -11.97 3.82
N ARG A 111 -0.67 -11.93 2.49
CA ARG A 111 0.57 -12.33 1.78
C ARG A 111 1.71 -11.37 2.05
N TYR A 112 1.42 -10.12 2.37
CA TYR A 112 2.43 -9.12 2.71
C TYR A 112 2.74 -9.04 4.20
N GLY A 113 2.03 -9.83 5.02
CA GLY A 113 2.16 -9.75 6.47
C GLY A 113 1.48 -8.52 7.05
N ALA A 114 0.60 -7.89 6.30
CA ALA A 114 0.01 -6.60 6.64
C ALA A 114 -1.48 -6.72 7.01
N TYR A 115 -1.93 -7.89 7.43
CA TYR A 115 -3.32 -8.06 7.85
C TYR A 115 -3.40 -8.25 9.36
N ASP A 116 -4.30 -7.50 9.98
CA ASP A 116 -4.57 -7.60 11.42
C ASP A 116 -5.80 -8.49 11.60
N ALA A 117 -5.56 -9.77 11.87
CA ALA A 117 -6.64 -10.75 12.00
C ALA A 117 -7.49 -10.51 13.23
N GLU A 118 -6.94 -9.87 14.25
CA GLU A 118 -7.69 -9.57 15.48
C GLU A 118 -8.77 -8.52 15.22
N HIS A 119 -8.45 -7.51 14.42
CA HIS A 119 -9.35 -6.39 14.17
C HIS A 119 -10.04 -6.47 12.82
N GLY A 120 -9.56 -7.32 11.89
CA GLY A 120 -10.22 -7.51 10.61
C GLY A 120 -9.95 -6.42 9.58
N TYR A 121 -8.82 -5.75 9.66
CA TYR A 121 -8.43 -4.75 8.67
C TYR A 121 -6.92 -4.81 8.45
N CYS A 122 -6.43 -4.04 7.48
CA CYS A 122 -5.00 -4.02 7.21
C CYS A 122 -4.25 -3.30 8.31
N LYS A 123 -3.02 -3.77 8.58
CA LYS A 123 -2.08 -3.00 9.38
C LYS A 123 -1.68 -1.76 8.60
N ARG A 124 -1.12 -0.77 9.30
CA ARG A 124 -0.61 0.44 8.65
C ARG A 124 0.84 0.16 8.23
N ALA A 125 1.00 -0.26 6.98
CA ALA A 125 2.30 -0.72 6.47
C ALA A 125 2.62 -0.09 5.12
N LEU A 126 3.89 0.21 4.90
CA LEU A 126 4.38 0.83 3.67
C LEU A 126 5.40 -0.08 3.01
N PHE A 127 5.35 -0.18 1.69
CA PHE A 127 6.31 -0.94 0.90
C PHE A 127 6.75 -0.12 -0.30
N VAL A 128 8.04 -0.10 -0.56
CA VAL A 128 8.58 0.42 -1.83
C VAL A 128 9.10 -0.77 -2.60
N ILE A 129 8.56 -0.99 -3.79
CA ILE A 129 8.89 -2.11 -4.66
C ILE A 129 9.65 -1.55 -5.84
N ASP A 130 10.79 -2.17 -6.18
CA ASP A 130 11.61 -1.67 -7.29
C ASP A 130 11.04 -2.10 -8.65
N ALA A 131 11.70 -1.66 -9.71
CA ALA A 131 11.22 -1.91 -11.08
C ALA A 131 11.17 -3.39 -11.44
N GLN A 132 11.93 -4.24 -10.74
CA GLN A 132 11.97 -5.67 -10.98
C GLN A 132 10.97 -6.45 -10.13
N GLY A 133 10.24 -5.78 -9.26
CA GLY A 133 9.24 -6.42 -8.42
C GLY A 133 9.75 -6.90 -7.07
N THR A 134 10.92 -6.44 -6.65
CA THR A 134 11.50 -6.79 -5.35
C THR A 134 11.21 -5.68 -4.35
N ILE A 135 10.85 -6.04 -3.11
CA ILE A 135 10.65 -5.07 -2.05
C ILE A 135 12.01 -4.47 -1.71
N ALA A 136 12.16 -3.17 -1.91
CA ALA A 136 13.39 -2.46 -1.59
C ALA A 136 13.37 -1.91 -0.17
N TRP A 137 12.18 -1.66 0.37
CA TRP A 137 12.03 -1.07 1.71
C TRP A 137 10.62 -1.35 2.21
N SER A 138 10.50 -1.62 3.49
CA SER A 138 9.18 -1.78 4.11
C SER A 138 9.20 -1.20 5.52
N TYR A 139 8.03 -0.76 5.97
CA TYR A 139 7.90 -0.14 7.28
C TYR A 139 6.53 -0.44 7.87
N LEU A 140 6.51 -0.93 9.10
CA LEU A 140 5.27 -1.18 9.84
C LEU A 140 5.11 -0.07 10.86
N SER A 141 4.05 0.73 10.71
CA SER A 141 3.73 1.82 11.63
C SER A 141 2.75 1.35 12.69
N PRO A 142 2.81 1.91 13.90
CA PRO A 142 1.68 1.75 14.82
C PRO A 142 0.39 2.25 14.18
N THR A 143 -0.72 1.55 14.45
CA THR A 143 -1.99 1.85 13.80
C THR A 143 -2.46 3.28 14.06
N ALA A 144 -2.18 3.81 15.23
CA ALA A 144 -2.65 5.13 15.63
C ALA A 144 -1.75 6.28 15.16
N ILE A 145 -0.65 5.96 14.47
CA ILE A 145 0.35 6.98 14.09
C ILE A 145 0.43 7.08 12.58
N ASN A 146 0.35 8.31 12.06
CA ASN A 146 0.59 8.58 10.65
C ASN A 146 2.11 8.55 10.42
N PRO A 147 2.64 7.60 9.63
CA PRO A 147 4.09 7.49 9.44
C PRO A 147 4.68 8.59 8.56
N GLY A 148 3.84 9.35 7.86
CA GLY A 148 4.32 10.34 6.91
C GLY A 148 4.87 9.71 5.64
N VAL A 149 5.52 10.54 4.81
CA VAL A 149 6.01 10.11 3.50
C VAL A 149 7.54 10.12 3.40
N ASP A 150 8.24 10.62 4.40
CA ASP A 150 9.69 10.83 4.30
C ASP A 150 10.43 9.52 4.07
N GLY A 151 10.07 8.45 4.77
CA GLY A 151 10.70 7.15 4.59
C GLY A 151 10.55 6.62 3.18
N VAL A 152 9.35 6.81 2.60
CA VAL A 152 9.10 6.41 1.21
C VAL A 152 9.95 7.21 0.24
N LEU A 153 10.02 8.53 0.44
CA LEU A 153 10.82 9.38 -0.45
C LEU A 153 12.29 9.01 -0.37
N ASP A 154 12.81 8.77 0.82
CA ASP A 154 14.20 8.35 0.99
C ASP A 154 14.45 6.99 0.31
N ALA A 155 13.53 6.06 0.45
CA ALA A 155 13.66 4.75 -0.17
C ALA A 155 13.64 4.83 -1.69
N LEU A 156 12.78 5.69 -2.26
CA LEU A 156 12.74 5.90 -3.69
C LEU A 156 14.05 6.53 -4.20
N ASP A 157 14.58 7.50 -3.46
CA ASP A 157 15.84 8.14 -3.84
C ASP A 157 17.01 7.16 -3.82
N ALA A 158 16.95 6.13 -2.97
CA ALA A 158 18.00 5.14 -2.86
C ALA A 158 17.96 4.08 -3.96
N LEU A 159 16.88 4.03 -4.76
CA LEU A 159 16.77 3.04 -5.82
C LEU A 159 17.72 3.36 -6.98
N PRO A 160 18.30 2.32 -7.62
CA PRO A 160 19.11 2.56 -8.81
C PRO A 160 18.27 3.22 -9.91
N ARG A 161 18.86 4.15 -10.60
CA ARG A 161 18.23 4.76 -11.77
C ARG A 161 18.48 3.87 -12.97
N GLY A 162 17.41 3.45 -13.61
CA GLY A 162 17.57 2.53 -14.72
C GLY A 162 17.05 3.03 -16.02
#